data_882692f99a1af4dfe7fd41eb331c4675
#
_entry.id   882692f99a1af4dfe7fd41eb331c4675
#
_cell.length_a   1.000
_cell.length_b   1.000
_cell.length_c   1.000
_cell.angle_alpha   90.00
_cell.angle_beta   90.00
_cell.angle_gamma   90.00
#
_symmetry.space_group_name_H-M   'P 1'
#
loop_
_entity.id
_entity.type
_entity.pdbx_description
1 polymer ?
#
loop_
_entity_poly.entity_id
_entity_poly.type
_entity_poly.pdbx_seq_one_letter_code
_entity_poly.pdbx_strand_id
1 'polypeptide(L)'
;NLLQFELMLDGVDPQEYDGVLQALREKKKFVRLTDGSFLSLLPDDGWSELAGYLDEVGEIKGGVVDMMRCRAVYLSQLMAASKLDIEQDASVTALAEAIRHPDEGEAPIKGLRPYQQRGFAWLKTLARLGMGGVLADDMGLGKTIQVLALIQWGYETQGCMPSLVVAPTSLVYNWQAEIQKFTPHMRTVVLSGGKDDRRKQAEDIEKVDVLIASYAQIRRDIEWLEQISFRFCILDEAQQIKNAASVGAGAVKRIQAQSRFALTGTPMENHPGELWSIFDFVLPGYLMDQADFMQRYGDGADSDLLARKIRPF
;
A
#
# COMPACT_ATOMS: atom_id res chain seq x y z
N ASN A 1 -6.03 -11.27 0.39
CA ASN A 1 -4.87 -12.17 0.27
C ASN A 1 -4.09 -12.22 1.59
N LEU A 2 -4.40 -13.21 2.43
CA LEU A 2 -3.68 -13.48 3.67
C LEU A 2 -2.57 -14.50 3.39
N LEU A 3 -1.47 -14.36 4.13
CA LEU A 3 -0.43 -15.38 4.29
C LEU A 3 -0.50 -15.87 5.72
N GLN A 4 -0.32 -17.16 5.92
CA GLN A 4 -0.16 -17.73 7.24
C GLN A 4 1.32 -17.64 7.62
N PHE A 5 1.59 -17.03 8.76
CA PHE A 5 2.92 -16.98 9.36
C PHE A 5 2.92 -17.94 10.56
N GLU A 6 3.90 -18.81 10.60
CA GLU A 6 4.13 -19.72 11.70
C GLU A 6 5.48 -19.40 12.34
N LEU A 7 5.46 -19.08 13.62
CA LEU A 7 6.67 -18.89 14.40
C LEU A 7 7.08 -20.24 14.99
N MET A 8 8.25 -20.70 14.60
CA MET A 8 8.88 -21.87 15.22
C MET A 8 10.11 -21.43 16.00
N LEU A 9 10.15 -21.75 17.29
CA LEU A 9 11.29 -21.48 18.16
C LEU A 9 11.97 -22.81 18.43
N ASP A 10 13.22 -22.97 17.97
CA ASP A 10 13.95 -24.22 18.16
C ASP A 10 14.14 -24.52 19.65
N GLY A 11 13.81 -25.74 20.06
CA GLY A 11 13.88 -26.18 21.45
C GLY A 11 12.78 -25.66 22.39
N VAL A 12 11.74 -25.01 21.86
CA VAL A 12 10.59 -24.49 22.66
C VAL A 12 9.32 -25.20 22.23
N ASP A 13 8.54 -25.70 23.20
CA ASP A 13 7.23 -26.29 22.92
C ASP A 13 6.25 -25.20 22.38
N PRO A 14 5.50 -25.47 21.30
CA PRO A 14 4.51 -24.53 20.77
C PRO A 14 3.50 -24.00 21.80
N GLN A 15 3.20 -24.77 22.84
CA GLN A 15 2.32 -24.33 23.95
C GLN A 15 2.93 -23.19 24.79
N GLU A 16 4.24 -22.97 24.70
CA GLU A 16 4.97 -21.95 25.44
C GLU A 16 5.17 -20.65 24.64
N TYR A 17 4.88 -20.67 23.33
CA TYR A 17 5.10 -19.52 22.44
C TYR A 17 4.41 -18.26 22.92
N ASP A 18 3.18 -18.35 23.42
CA ASP A 18 2.46 -17.20 23.98
C ASP A 18 3.18 -16.59 25.18
N GLY A 19 3.75 -17.44 26.04
CA GLY A 19 4.55 -17.00 27.20
C GLY A 19 5.86 -16.34 26.78
N VAL A 20 6.53 -16.86 25.75
CA VAL A 20 7.76 -16.26 25.19
C VAL A 20 7.45 -14.91 24.54
N LEU A 21 6.40 -14.82 23.73
CA LEU A 21 5.95 -13.57 23.11
C LEU A 21 5.57 -12.52 24.15
N GLN A 22 4.87 -12.93 25.22
CA GLN A 22 4.55 -12.00 26.32
C GLN A 22 5.81 -11.51 27.04
N ALA A 23 6.77 -12.40 27.29
CA ALA A 23 8.04 -12.01 27.92
C ALA A 23 8.85 -11.04 27.03
N LEU A 24 8.81 -11.19 25.70
CA LEU A 24 9.39 -10.26 24.73
C LEU A 24 8.70 -8.88 24.80
N ARG A 25 7.37 -8.84 24.86
CA ARG A 25 6.56 -7.60 25.02
C ARG A 25 6.93 -6.86 26.30
N GLU A 26 7.10 -7.62 27.39
CA GLU A 26 7.49 -7.09 28.69
C GLU A 26 8.98 -6.73 28.78
N LYS A 27 9.74 -6.88 27.67
CA LYS A 27 11.19 -6.64 27.60
C LYS A 27 11.99 -7.41 28.65
N LYS A 28 11.55 -8.61 28.98
CA LYS A 28 12.29 -9.51 29.89
C LYS A 28 13.56 -10.00 29.20
N LYS A 29 14.62 -10.19 29.98
CA LYS A 29 15.89 -10.72 29.48
C LYS A 29 15.91 -12.24 29.32
N PHE A 30 15.03 -12.92 30.06
CA PHE A 30 14.93 -14.38 30.08
C PHE A 30 13.47 -14.78 30.29
N VAL A 31 13.10 -15.91 29.72
CA VAL A 31 11.88 -16.64 30.04
C VAL A 31 12.25 -18.05 30.51
N ARG A 32 11.60 -18.52 31.56
CA ARG A 32 11.75 -19.88 32.04
C ARG A 32 10.75 -20.77 31.34
N LEU A 33 11.22 -21.81 30.71
CA LEU A 33 10.41 -22.82 30.03
C LEU A 33 9.90 -23.89 31.03
N THR A 34 8.90 -24.66 30.62
CA THR A 34 8.28 -25.70 31.47
C THR A 34 9.23 -26.85 31.80
N ASP A 35 10.21 -27.11 30.95
CA ASP A 35 11.29 -28.08 31.18
C ASP A 35 12.32 -27.60 32.22
N GLY A 36 12.17 -26.33 32.70
CA GLY A 36 13.06 -25.71 33.66
C GLY A 36 14.27 -24.98 33.06
N SER A 37 14.48 -25.05 31.75
CA SER A 37 15.49 -24.27 31.04
C SER A 37 15.14 -22.79 30.95
N PHE A 38 16.13 -21.95 30.56
CA PHE A 38 15.95 -20.53 30.37
C PHE A 38 16.26 -20.15 28.93
N LEU A 39 15.28 -19.56 28.25
CA LEU A 39 15.47 -18.92 26.95
C LEU A 39 15.95 -17.47 27.17
N SER A 40 17.07 -17.11 26.56
CA SER A 40 17.59 -15.75 26.58
C SER A 40 16.91 -14.89 25.52
N LEU A 41 16.43 -13.71 25.91
CA LEU A 41 15.73 -12.73 25.07
C LEU A 41 16.53 -11.42 25.04
N LEU A 42 17.79 -11.48 24.57
CA LEU A 42 18.66 -10.30 24.58
C LEU A 42 18.15 -9.22 23.60
N PRO A 43 17.99 -7.97 24.04
CA PRO A 43 17.45 -6.89 23.23
C PRO A 43 18.26 -6.55 21.97
N ASP A 44 19.57 -6.83 22.01
CA ASP A 44 20.51 -6.47 20.93
C ASP A 44 20.45 -7.41 19.70
N ASP A 45 19.66 -8.48 19.78
CA ASP A 45 19.57 -9.50 18.72
C ASP A 45 18.37 -9.28 17.76
N GLY A 46 17.64 -8.18 17.86
CA GLY A 46 16.48 -7.88 17.01
C GLY A 46 15.14 -8.40 17.54
N TRP A 47 15.13 -9.13 18.65
CA TRP A 47 13.91 -9.67 19.27
C TRP A 47 12.89 -8.60 19.67
N SER A 48 13.36 -7.47 20.19
CA SER A 48 12.47 -6.37 20.64
C SER A 48 11.72 -5.73 19.47
N GLU A 49 12.39 -5.58 18.33
CA GLU A 49 11.79 -5.00 17.12
C GLU A 49 10.79 -5.97 16.47
N LEU A 50 11.17 -7.25 16.40
CA LEU A 50 10.31 -8.31 15.90
C LEU A 50 9.04 -8.47 16.78
N ALA A 51 9.19 -8.53 18.09
CA ALA A 51 8.06 -8.62 19.00
C ALA A 51 7.11 -7.41 18.88
N GLY A 52 7.66 -6.21 18.80
CA GLY A 52 6.87 -5.00 18.60
C GLY A 52 6.11 -5.01 17.27
N TYR A 53 6.66 -5.64 16.23
CA TYR A 53 5.97 -5.81 14.97
C TYR A 53 4.89 -6.89 15.02
N LEU A 54 5.16 -8.02 15.68
CA LEU A 54 4.18 -9.09 15.84
C LEU A 54 2.94 -8.63 16.60
N ASP A 55 3.09 -7.69 17.54
CA ASP A 55 1.96 -7.05 18.24
C ASP A 55 1.04 -6.27 17.30
N GLU A 56 1.59 -5.65 16.26
CA GLU A 56 0.82 -4.94 15.25
C GLU A 56 0.06 -5.87 14.29
N VAL A 57 0.53 -7.10 14.13
CA VAL A 57 -0.05 -8.05 13.16
C VAL A 57 -1.33 -8.66 13.68
N GLY A 58 -1.48 -8.78 14.99
CA GLY A 58 -2.66 -9.32 15.65
C GLY A 58 -2.35 -10.43 16.65
N GLU A 59 -3.38 -11.10 17.12
CA GLU A 59 -3.26 -12.17 18.10
C GLU A 59 -2.57 -13.40 17.46
N ILE A 60 -1.45 -13.81 18.04
CA ILE A 60 -0.72 -15.04 17.66
C ILE A 60 -1.21 -16.14 18.57
N LYS A 61 -1.75 -17.22 18.00
CA LYS A 61 -2.24 -18.39 18.75
C LYS A 61 -1.41 -19.61 18.41
N GLY A 62 -0.76 -20.19 19.40
CA GLY A 62 0.10 -21.37 19.18
C GLY A 62 1.21 -21.14 18.14
N GLY A 63 1.74 -19.91 18.07
CA GLY A 63 2.75 -19.54 17.09
C GLY A 63 2.25 -19.20 15.69
N VAL A 64 0.95 -19.27 15.43
CA VAL A 64 0.37 -19.04 14.09
C VAL A 64 -0.38 -17.71 14.03
N VAL A 65 -0.16 -16.95 12.96
CA VAL A 65 -0.91 -15.71 12.68
C VAL A 65 -1.17 -15.57 11.18
N ASP A 66 -2.38 -15.15 10.84
CA ASP A 66 -2.73 -14.77 9.49
C ASP A 66 -2.40 -13.29 9.27
N MET A 67 -1.56 -12.99 8.28
CA MET A 67 -1.19 -11.62 7.98
C MET A 67 -1.38 -11.26 6.52
N MET A 68 -1.59 -9.97 6.26
CA MET A 68 -1.64 -9.46 4.88
C MET A 68 -0.26 -9.58 4.22
N ARG A 69 -0.25 -9.89 2.92
CA ARG A 69 0.99 -10.03 2.13
C ARG A 69 1.92 -8.82 2.22
N CYS A 70 1.37 -7.60 2.26
CA CYS A 70 2.16 -6.38 2.43
C CYS A 70 2.90 -6.35 3.78
N ARG A 71 2.32 -6.90 4.84
CA ARG A 71 2.97 -7.01 6.15
C ARG A 71 4.12 -7.99 6.15
N ALA A 72 4.02 -9.08 5.38
CA ALA A 72 5.09 -10.05 5.23
C ALA A 72 6.36 -9.44 4.58
N VAL A 73 6.19 -8.43 3.70
CA VAL A 73 7.33 -7.69 3.11
C VAL A 73 8.17 -7.00 4.18
N TYR A 74 7.52 -6.28 5.08
CA TYR A 74 8.25 -5.61 6.17
C TYR A 74 8.84 -6.60 7.17
N LEU A 75 8.10 -7.66 7.51
CA LEU A 75 8.62 -8.74 8.36
C LEU A 75 9.90 -9.34 7.77
N SER A 76 9.91 -9.66 6.47
CA SER A 76 11.11 -10.17 5.79
C SER A 76 12.30 -9.21 5.89
N GLN A 77 12.06 -7.89 5.82
CA GLN A 77 13.12 -6.89 5.99
C GLN A 77 13.64 -6.84 7.43
N LEU A 78 12.76 -6.94 8.42
CA LEU A 78 13.16 -7.00 9.84
C LEU A 78 14.00 -8.23 10.11
N MET A 79 13.56 -9.39 9.62
CA MET A 79 14.29 -10.66 9.79
C MET A 79 15.67 -10.58 9.13
N ALA A 80 15.76 -10.05 7.91
CA ALA A 80 17.04 -9.89 7.21
C ALA A 80 18.01 -8.90 7.90
N ALA A 81 17.49 -7.94 8.64
CA ALA A 81 18.29 -6.96 9.39
C ALA A 81 18.62 -7.41 10.80
N SER A 82 17.91 -8.40 11.35
CA SER A 82 18.15 -8.95 12.67
C SER A 82 19.39 -9.85 12.66
N LYS A 83 19.97 -10.08 13.83
CA LYS A 83 21.03 -11.08 14.05
C LYS A 83 20.48 -12.47 14.36
N LEU A 84 19.16 -12.63 14.31
CA LEU A 84 18.48 -13.88 14.59
C LEU A 84 18.69 -14.84 13.41
N ASP A 85 18.98 -16.09 13.72
CA ASP A 85 19.00 -17.15 12.71
C ASP A 85 17.56 -17.58 12.44
N ILE A 86 16.97 -17.00 11.40
CA ILE A 86 15.56 -17.19 11.07
C ILE A 86 15.45 -17.73 9.65
N GLU A 87 14.90 -18.91 9.52
CA GLU A 87 14.51 -19.45 8.22
C GLU A 87 13.22 -18.76 7.75
N GLN A 88 13.23 -18.27 6.51
CA GLN A 88 12.06 -17.66 5.87
C GLN A 88 11.56 -18.57 4.76
N ASP A 89 10.24 -18.66 4.63
CA ASP A 89 9.64 -19.30 3.46
C ASP A 89 10.09 -18.60 2.16
N ALA A 90 10.44 -19.40 1.16
CA ALA A 90 10.93 -18.89 -0.11
C ALA A 90 9.94 -17.95 -0.80
N SER A 91 8.63 -18.11 -0.59
CA SER A 91 7.59 -17.23 -1.17
C SER A 91 7.61 -15.85 -0.54
N VAL A 92 7.88 -15.73 0.76
CA VAL A 92 7.99 -14.43 1.47
C VAL A 92 9.25 -13.70 1.03
N THR A 93 10.37 -14.42 0.93
CA THR A 93 11.63 -13.87 0.43
C THR A 93 11.49 -13.39 -1.01
N ALA A 94 10.89 -14.19 -1.89
CA ALA A 94 10.64 -13.82 -3.28
C ALA A 94 9.73 -12.60 -3.40
N LEU A 95 8.73 -12.46 -2.53
CA LEU A 95 7.82 -11.30 -2.48
C LEU A 95 8.59 -10.02 -2.13
N ALA A 96 9.43 -10.06 -1.10
CA ALA A 96 10.22 -8.91 -0.67
C ALA A 96 11.27 -8.53 -1.71
N GLU A 97 11.93 -9.50 -2.32
CA GLU A 97 12.91 -9.27 -3.39
C GLU A 97 12.26 -8.71 -4.66
N ALA A 98 11.08 -9.17 -5.04
CA ALA A 98 10.36 -8.63 -6.20
C ALA A 98 10.05 -7.14 -6.04
N ILE A 99 9.73 -6.66 -4.83
CA ILE A 99 9.48 -5.24 -4.56
C ILE A 99 10.79 -4.45 -4.51
N ARG A 100 11.84 -5.03 -3.93
CA ARG A 100 13.16 -4.39 -3.82
C ARG A 100 13.87 -4.27 -5.17
N HIS A 101 13.71 -5.28 -6.01
CA HIS A 101 14.29 -5.40 -7.35
C HIS A 101 13.17 -5.61 -8.39
N PRO A 102 12.38 -4.56 -8.71
CA PRO A 102 11.32 -4.66 -9.68
C PRO A 102 11.86 -5.10 -11.05
N ASP A 103 11.09 -5.93 -11.76
CA ASP A 103 11.40 -6.31 -13.14
C ASP A 103 11.30 -5.08 -14.06
N GLU A 104 12.45 -4.57 -14.49
CA GLU A 104 12.61 -3.38 -15.34
C GLU A 104 12.25 -3.63 -16.81
N GLY A 105 11.40 -4.63 -17.12
CA GLY A 105 10.92 -4.85 -18.48
C GLY A 105 10.45 -3.56 -19.17
N GLU A 106 10.49 -3.55 -20.50
CA GLU A 106 10.19 -2.36 -21.31
C GLU A 106 8.80 -1.79 -21.01
N ALA A 107 8.73 -0.47 -20.80
CA ALA A 107 7.48 0.21 -20.55
C ALA A 107 6.67 0.31 -21.87
N PRO A 108 5.33 0.20 -21.83
CA PRO A 108 4.51 0.27 -23.04
C PRO A 108 4.47 1.68 -23.67
N ILE A 109 4.90 2.71 -22.93
CA ILE A 109 5.05 4.09 -23.42
C ILE A 109 6.51 4.35 -23.71
N LYS A 110 6.83 4.77 -24.94
CA LYS A 110 8.20 5.13 -25.35
C LYS A 110 8.63 6.48 -24.76
N GLY A 111 9.94 6.61 -24.55
CA GLY A 111 10.55 7.89 -24.15
C GLY A 111 10.52 8.18 -22.64
N LEU A 112 10.21 7.20 -21.81
CA LEU A 112 10.39 7.34 -20.36
C LEU A 112 11.88 7.50 -20.02
N ARG A 113 12.18 8.42 -19.10
CA ARG A 113 13.53 8.57 -18.56
C ARG A 113 13.86 7.36 -17.66
N PRO A 114 15.13 7.02 -17.41
CA PRO A 114 15.50 5.84 -16.63
C PRO A 114 14.84 5.76 -15.25
N TYR A 115 14.70 6.88 -14.53
CA TYR A 115 14.00 6.87 -13.24
C TYR A 115 12.50 6.66 -13.38
N GLN A 116 11.85 7.12 -14.47
CA GLN A 116 10.45 6.89 -14.76
C GLN A 116 10.19 5.41 -15.13
N GLN A 117 11.13 4.77 -15.82
CA GLN A 117 11.08 3.33 -16.08
C GLN A 117 11.15 2.53 -14.78
N ARG A 118 12.04 2.91 -13.85
CA ARG A 118 12.11 2.28 -12.52
C ARG A 118 10.81 2.48 -11.72
N GLY A 119 10.25 3.70 -11.73
CA GLY A 119 8.97 3.97 -11.09
C GLY A 119 7.82 3.18 -11.69
N PHE A 120 7.76 3.08 -13.02
CA PHE A 120 6.79 2.21 -13.70
C PHE A 120 6.99 0.72 -13.31
N ALA A 121 8.23 0.22 -13.31
CA ALA A 121 8.53 -1.16 -12.94
C ALA A 121 8.09 -1.47 -11.50
N TRP A 122 8.29 -0.54 -10.57
CA TRP A 122 7.84 -0.63 -9.20
C TRP A 122 6.30 -0.64 -9.10
N LEU A 123 5.61 0.30 -9.77
CA LEU A 123 4.15 0.33 -9.82
C LEU A 123 3.57 -0.97 -10.41
N LYS A 124 4.15 -1.46 -11.51
CA LYS A 124 3.80 -2.74 -12.15
C LYS A 124 3.94 -3.90 -11.19
N THR A 125 5.04 -3.94 -10.44
CA THR A 125 5.31 -5.01 -9.47
C THR A 125 4.28 -5.00 -8.36
N LEU A 126 3.99 -3.85 -7.75
CA LEU A 126 2.95 -3.74 -6.73
C LEU A 126 1.59 -4.17 -7.27
N ALA A 127 1.21 -3.73 -8.46
CA ALA A 127 -0.05 -4.11 -9.11
C ALA A 127 -0.16 -5.63 -9.34
N ARG A 128 0.90 -6.29 -9.82
CA ARG A 128 0.95 -7.76 -9.97
C ARG A 128 0.78 -8.51 -8.66
N LEU A 129 1.24 -7.92 -7.58
CA LEU A 129 1.12 -8.48 -6.23
C LEU A 129 -0.23 -8.17 -5.57
N GLY A 130 -1.11 -7.39 -6.23
CA GLY A 130 -2.38 -6.92 -5.66
C GLY A 130 -2.19 -5.92 -4.51
N MET A 131 -1.10 -5.16 -4.55
CA MET A 131 -0.75 -4.14 -3.59
C MET A 131 -0.92 -2.74 -4.17
N GLY A 132 -1.03 -1.75 -3.31
CA GLY A 132 -0.97 -0.35 -3.67
C GLY A 132 0.33 0.30 -3.21
N GLY A 133 0.48 1.60 -3.51
CA GLY A 133 1.66 2.34 -3.09
C GLY A 133 1.56 3.84 -3.31
N VAL A 134 2.55 4.58 -2.79
CA VAL A 134 2.63 6.04 -2.86
C VAL A 134 3.80 6.45 -3.75
N LEU A 135 3.53 7.06 -4.88
CA LEU A 135 4.56 7.65 -5.73
C LEU A 135 4.82 9.09 -5.30
N ALA A 136 5.89 9.27 -4.52
CA ALA A 136 6.25 10.50 -3.83
C ALA A 136 7.37 11.30 -4.52
N ASP A 137 7.47 11.19 -5.84
CA ASP A 137 8.43 11.99 -6.62
C ASP A 137 8.14 13.48 -6.52
N ASP A 138 9.15 14.33 -6.65
CA ASP A 138 8.98 15.79 -6.71
C ASP A 138 8.04 16.22 -7.84
N MET A 139 7.48 17.43 -7.70
CA MET A 139 6.64 18.01 -8.74
C MET A 139 7.44 18.16 -10.06
N GLY A 140 6.80 17.87 -11.19
CA GLY A 140 7.41 18.00 -12.51
C GLY A 140 8.27 16.80 -12.95
N LEU A 141 8.48 15.78 -12.12
CA LEU A 141 9.24 14.58 -12.49
C LEU A 141 8.43 13.56 -13.33
N GLY A 142 7.20 13.90 -13.69
CA GLY A 142 6.39 13.07 -14.59
C GLY A 142 5.78 11.84 -13.92
N LYS A 143 5.21 12.01 -12.73
CA LYS A 143 4.38 10.97 -12.08
C LYS A 143 3.26 10.49 -13.00
N THR A 144 2.62 11.42 -13.71
CA THR A 144 1.52 11.14 -14.65
C THR A 144 1.91 10.11 -15.71
N ILE A 145 3.04 10.28 -16.39
CA ILE A 145 3.44 9.36 -17.47
C ILE A 145 3.80 7.96 -16.93
N GLN A 146 4.34 7.86 -15.72
CA GLN A 146 4.60 6.57 -15.06
C GLN A 146 3.30 5.82 -14.79
N VAL A 147 2.27 6.52 -14.30
CA VAL A 147 0.94 5.96 -14.07
C VAL A 147 0.24 5.62 -15.38
N LEU A 148 0.37 6.45 -16.43
CA LEU A 148 -0.18 6.12 -17.74
C LEU A 148 0.46 4.85 -18.32
N ALA A 149 1.76 4.65 -18.12
CA ALA A 149 2.43 3.42 -18.50
C ALA A 149 1.87 2.21 -17.70
N LEU A 150 1.56 2.36 -16.41
CA LEU A 150 0.90 1.33 -15.63
C LEU A 150 -0.50 1.00 -16.15
N ILE A 151 -1.31 2.02 -16.44
CA ILE A 151 -2.67 1.83 -16.96
C ILE A 151 -2.63 1.13 -18.32
N GLN A 152 -1.74 1.54 -19.21
CA GLN A 152 -1.57 0.91 -20.52
C GLN A 152 -1.09 -0.53 -20.40
N TRP A 153 -0.12 -0.80 -19.55
CA TRP A 153 0.32 -2.16 -19.26
C TRP A 153 -0.84 -3.04 -18.77
N GLY A 154 -1.65 -2.53 -17.85
CA GLY A 154 -2.82 -3.26 -17.36
C GLY A 154 -3.83 -3.56 -18.46
N TYR A 155 -4.10 -2.60 -19.35
CA TYR A 155 -4.97 -2.76 -20.49
C TYR A 155 -4.45 -3.84 -21.46
N GLU A 156 -3.16 -3.80 -21.82
CA GLU A 156 -2.55 -4.73 -22.78
C GLU A 156 -2.43 -6.17 -22.25
N THR A 157 -2.21 -6.33 -20.93
CA THR A 157 -1.88 -7.65 -20.36
C THR A 157 -3.03 -8.35 -19.64
N GLN A 158 -4.04 -7.59 -19.18
CA GLN A 158 -5.10 -8.12 -18.32
C GLN A 158 -6.52 -7.88 -18.88
N GLY A 159 -6.62 -7.36 -20.12
CA GLY A 159 -7.89 -7.13 -20.81
C GLY A 159 -8.59 -5.82 -20.42
N CYS A 160 -9.86 -5.69 -20.79
CA CYS A 160 -10.63 -4.47 -20.59
C CYS A 160 -11.21 -4.41 -19.18
N MET A 161 -10.70 -3.51 -18.36
CA MET A 161 -11.25 -3.14 -17.05
C MET A 161 -10.92 -1.67 -16.80
N PRO A 162 -11.89 -0.82 -16.46
CA PRO A 162 -11.66 0.61 -16.30
C PRO A 162 -10.68 0.92 -15.16
N SER A 163 -9.91 1.98 -15.31
CA SER A 163 -9.14 2.60 -14.24
C SER A 163 -9.75 3.95 -13.87
N LEU A 164 -9.73 4.31 -12.60
CA LEU A 164 -10.24 5.58 -12.09
C LEU A 164 -9.08 6.50 -11.71
N VAL A 165 -9.07 7.69 -12.26
CA VAL A 165 -8.18 8.79 -11.81
C VAL A 165 -9.00 9.83 -11.08
N VAL A 166 -8.62 10.10 -9.83
CA VAL A 166 -9.20 11.14 -8.98
C VAL A 166 -8.19 12.26 -8.81
N ALA A 167 -8.53 13.45 -9.29
CA ALA A 167 -7.63 14.60 -9.28
C ALA A 167 -8.31 15.86 -8.74
N PRO A 168 -7.56 16.90 -8.33
CA PRO A 168 -8.13 18.24 -8.13
C PRO A 168 -8.88 18.72 -9.37
N THR A 169 -9.95 19.49 -9.18
CA THR A 169 -10.80 19.95 -10.29
C THR A 169 -10.00 20.67 -11.38
N SER A 170 -8.96 21.41 -11.00
CA SER A 170 -8.09 22.13 -11.94
C SER A 170 -7.21 21.21 -12.79
N LEU A 171 -6.98 19.95 -12.37
CA LEU A 171 -6.08 19.02 -13.04
C LEU A 171 -6.81 17.94 -13.88
N VAL A 172 -8.14 17.85 -13.76
CA VAL A 172 -8.93 16.84 -14.46
C VAL A 172 -8.69 16.87 -15.98
N TYR A 173 -8.73 18.04 -16.59
CA TYR A 173 -8.50 18.19 -18.03
C TYR A 173 -7.02 18.04 -18.43
N ASN A 174 -6.10 18.31 -17.51
CA ASN A 174 -4.68 18.03 -17.74
C ASN A 174 -4.44 16.51 -17.88
N TRP A 175 -5.08 15.70 -17.03
CA TRP A 175 -5.06 14.25 -17.15
C TRP A 175 -5.60 13.79 -18.50
N GLN A 176 -6.72 14.31 -18.95
CA GLN A 176 -7.30 14.00 -20.26
C GLN A 176 -6.32 14.33 -21.39
N ALA A 177 -5.70 15.51 -21.36
CA ALA A 177 -4.72 15.93 -22.36
C ALA A 177 -3.47 15.04 -22.39
N GLU A 178 -2.95 14.65 -21.22
CA GLU A 178 -1.81 13.73 -21.10
C GLU A 178 -2.15 12.32 -21.63
N ILE A 179 -3.36 11.80 -21.33
CA ILE A 179 -3.83 10.53 -21.90
C ILE A 179 -3.91 10.60 -23.43
N GLN A 180 -4.52 11.66 -23.97
CA GLN A 180 -4.60 11.84 -25.44
C GLN A 180 -3.24 11.93 -26.10
N LYS A 181 -2.26 12.49 -25.42
CA LYS A 181 -0.89 12.64 -25.93
C LYS A 181 -0.10 11.35 -25.89
N PHE A 182 -0.15 10.59 -24.81
CA PHE A 182 0.71 9.42 -24.60
C PHE A 182 0.03 8.08 -24.89
N THR A 183 -1.30 8.01 -24.76
CA THR A 183 -2.10 6.81 -24.94
C THR A 183 -3.39 7.12 -25.74
N PRO A 184 -3.29 7.65 -26.98
CA PRO A 184 -4.41 8.18 -27.74
C PRO A 184 -5.47 7.13 -28.11
N HIS A 185 -5.15 5.86 -28.02
CA HIS A 185 -6.08 4.75 -28.27
C HIS A 185 -7.01 4.45 -27.10
N MET A 186 -6.70 4.96 -25.88
CA MET A 186 -7.51 4.74 -24.69
C MET A 186 -8.80 5.58 -24.71
N ARG A 187 -9.92 4.92 -24.48
CA ARG A 187 -11.22 5.59 -24.32
C ARG A 187 -11.33 6.20 -22.95
N THR A 188 -11.32 7.52 -22.94
CA THR A 188 -11.31 8.32 -21.71
C THR A 188 -12.62 9.06 -21.55
N VAL A 189 -13.19 8.98 -20.35
CA VAL A 189 -14.38 9.75 -19.96
C VAL A 189 -14.01 10.65 -18.79
N VAL A 190 -14.35 11.95 -18.91
CA VAL A 190 -14.26 12.92 -17.82
C VAL A 190 -15.67 13.13 -17.27
N LEU A 191 -15.89 12.80 -16.01
CA LEU A 191 -17.15 13.09 -15.37
C LEU A 191 -17.36 14.60 -15.30
N SER A 192 -18.47 15.10 -15.85
CA SER A 192 -18.78 16.53 -15.92
C SER A 192 -20.29 16.79 -15.99
N GLY A 193 -20.70 18.03 -15.69
CA GLY A 193 -22.12 18.40 -15.73
C GLY A 193 -22.91 18.04 -14.49
N GLY A 194 -24.23 17.88 -14.64
CA GLY A 194 -25.17 17.51 -13.59
C GLY A 194 -25.05 16.03 -13.17
N LYS A 195 -25.80 15.65 -12.12
CA LYS A 195 -25.77 14.25 -11.62
C LYS A 195 -26.20 13.24 -12.69
N ASP A 196 -27.26 13.54 -13.42
CA ASP A 196 -27.80 12.66 -14.47
C ASP A 196 -26.86 12.58 -15.67
N ASP A 197 -26.20 13.67 -16.03
CA ASP A 197 -25.21 13.68 -17.12
C ASP A 197 -24.01 12.79 -16.79
N ARG A 198 -23.49 12.90 -15.57
CA ARG A 198 -22.36 12.08 -15.12
C ARG A 198 -22.72 10.60 -15.06
N ARG A 199 -23.94 10.26 -14.64
CA ARG A 199 -24.40 8.87 -14.62
C ARG A 199 -24.51 8.30 -16.04
N LYS A 200 -25.06 9.07 -16.99
CA LYS A 200 -25.12 8.69 -18.42
C LYS A 200 -23.72 8.52 -19.03
N GLN A 201 -22.76 9.38 -18.67
CA GLN A 201 -21.36 9.26 -19.13
C GLN A 201 -20.71 7.93 -18.68
N ALA A 202 -21.18 7.36 -17.58
CA ALA A 202 -20.69 6.10 -17.06
C ALA A 202 -21.61 4.89 -17.36
N GLU A 203 -22.70 5.04 -18.10
CA GLU A 203 -23.59 3.93 -18.44
C GLU A 203 -22.87 2.81 -19.22
N ASP A 204 -21.92 3.19 -20.07
CA ASP A 204 -21.10 2.26 -20.85
C ASP A 204 -19.68 2.08 -20.24
N ILE A 205 -19.59 2.05 -18.91
CA ILE A 205 -18.29 2.00 -18.20
C ILE A 205 -17.39 0.83 -18.64
N GLU A 206 -17.97 -0.28 -19.08
CA GLU A 206 -17.25 -1.44 -19.62
C GLU A 206 -16.48 -1.12 -20.91
N LYS A 207 -16.87 -0.06 -21.62
CA LYS A 207 -16.19 0.43 -22.82
C LYS A 207 -15.18 1.54 -22.51
N VAL A 208 -15.06 1.96 -21.25
CA VAL A 208 -14.16 3.02 -20.83
C VAL A 208 -12.88 2.42 -20.29
N ASP A 209 -11.72 2.90 -20.75
CA ASP A 209 -10.42 2.47 -20.25
C ASP A 209 -9.97 3.33 -19.06
N VAL A 210 -10.26 4.64 -19.10
CA VAL A 210 -9.94 5.58 -18.02
C VAL A 210 -11.11 6.50 -17.73
N LEU A 211 -11.61 6.44 -16.50
CA LEU A 211 -12.57 7.39 -15.95
C LEU A 211 -11.80 8.44 -15.13
N ILE A 212 -12.06 9.73 -15.40
CA ILE A 212 -11.43 10.83 -14.66
C ILE A 212 -12.51 11.59 -13.90
N ALA A 213 -12.31 11.80 -12.62
CA ALA A 213 -13.22 12.55 -11.76
C ALA A 213 -12.46 13.46 -10.78
N SER A 214 -13.11 14.53 -10.34
CA SER A 214 -12.58 15.31 -9.23
C SER A 214 -12.96 14.70 -7.87
N TYR A 215 -12.21 15.01 -6.81
CA TYR A 215 -12.56 14.64 -5.44
C TYR A 215 -13.99 15.07 -5.04
N ALA A 216 -14.42 16.24 -5.51
CA ALA A 216 -15.77 16.74 -5.26
C ALA A 216 -16.85 15.88 -5.95
N GLN A 217 -16.57 15.38 -7.15
CA GLN A 217 -17.48 14.47 -7.87
C GLN A 217 -17.54 13.11 -7.20
N ILE A 218 -16.40 12.51 -6.84
CA ILE A 218 -16.37 11.25 -6.09
C ILE A 218 -17.25 11.34 -4.84
N ARG A 219 -17.12 12.40 -4.05
CA ARG A 219 -17.95 12.60 -2.85
C ARG A 219 -19.46 12.66 -3.14
N ARG A 220 -19.85 13.26 -4.28
CA ARG A 220 -21.28 13.39 -4.67
C ARG A 220 -21.86 12.13 -5.25
N ASP A 221 -21.03 11.35 -5.94
CA ASP A 221 -21.45 10.24 -6.79
C ASP A 221 -21.05 8.87 -6.24
N ILE A 222 -20.51 8.80 -5.02
CA ILE A 222 -19.95 7.57 -4.44
C ILE A 222 -20.95 6.41 -4.40
N GLU A 223 -22.25 6.69 -4.19
CA GLU A 223 -23.29 5.65 -4.09
C GLU A 223 -23.36 4.72 -5.31
N TRP A 224 -23.07 5.23 -6.50
CA TRP A 224 -23.03 4.40 -7.70
C TRP A 224 -21.60 4.06 -8.14
N LEU A 225 -20.61 4.91 -7.87
CA LEU A 225 -19.21 4.63 -8.18
C LEU A 225 -18.63 3.44 -7.39
N GLU A 226 -19.06 3.24 -6.15
CA GLU A 226 -18.65 2.09 -5.35
C GLU A 226 -19.17 0.74 -5.86
N GLN A 227 -20.18 0.75 -6.76
CA GLN A 227 -20.70 -0.45 -7.41
C GLN A 227 -19.79 -0.91 -8.57
N ILE A 228 -18.88 -0.03 -9.04
CA ILE A 228 -17.99 -0.29 -10.16
C ILE A 228 -16.68 -0.85 -9.63
N SER A 229 -16.22 -1.95 -10.24
CA SER A 229 -14.89 -2.48 -9.97
C SER A 229 -13.88 -1.86 -10.95
N PHE A 230 -12.87 -1.21 -10.42
CA PHE A 230 -11.78 -0.63 -11.18
C PHE A 230 -10.53 -1.50 -11.10
N ARG A 231 -9.72 -1.48 -12.17
CA ARG A 231 -8.39 -2.08 -12.14
C ARG A 231 -7.48 -1.31 -11.18
N PHE A 232 -7.37 -0.02 -11.45
CA PHE A 232 -6.58 0.91 -10.63
C PHE A 232 -7.46 2.07 -10.17
N CYS A 233 -7.27 2.49 -8.91
CA CYS A 233 -7.76 3.77 -8.42
C CYS A 233 -6.55 4.64 -8.08
N ILE A 234 -6.37 5.72 -8.83
CA ILE A 234 -5.24 6.63 -8.73
C ILE A 234 -5.71 7.93 -8.10
N LEU A 235 -5.11 8.34 -6.99
CA LEU A 235 -5.31 9.68 -6.43
C LEU A 235 -4.16 10.58 -6.83
N ASP A 236 -4.45 11.64 -7.55
CA ASP A 236 -3.49 12.72 -7.80
C ASP A 236 -3.63 13.79 -6.73
N GLU A 237 -2.49 14.38 -6.32
CA GLU A 237 -2.41 15.29 -5.17
C GLU A 237 -3.08 14.67 -3.92
N ALA A 238 -2.59 13.49 -3.52
CA ALA A 238 -3.22 12.67 -2.49
C ALA A 238 -3.30 13.34 -1.10
N GLN A 239 -2.59 14.45 -0.87
CA GLN A 239 -2.78 15.30 0.31
C GLN A 239 -4.23 15.83 0.45
N GLN A 240 -5.06 15.76 -0.60
CA GLN A 240 -6.49 16.05 -0.52
C GLN A 240 -7.25 15.14 0.46
N ILE A 241 -6.70 13.98 0.77
CA ILE A 241 -7.30 13.03 1.73
C ILE A 241 -6.53 12.95 3.06
N LYS A 242 -5.62 13.89 3.35
CA LYS A 242 -4.82 13.90 4.58
C LYS A 242 -5.64 13.88 5.87
N ASN A 243 -6.82 14.48 5.85
CA ASN A 243 -7.78 14.37 6.95
C ASN A 243 -8.65 13.13 6.75
N ALA A 244 -8.32 12.05 7.48
CA ALA A 244 -9.02 10.77 7.41
C ALA A 244 -10.52 10.85 7.75
N ALA A 245 -10.91 11.79 8.63
CA ALA A 245 -12.30 12.01 9.03
C ALA A 245 -13.11 12.83 8.00
N SER A 246 -12.47 13.35 6.94
CA SER A 246 -13.18 14.10 5.93
C SER A 246 -14.11 13.22 5.09
N VAL A 247 -15.25 13.78 4.70
CA VAL A 247 -16.22 13.09 3.80
C VAL A 247 -15.55 12.67 2.48
N GLY A 248 -14.60 13.48 2.00
CA GLY A 248 -13.84 13.19 0.78
C GLY A 248 -12.94 11.97 0.92
N ALA A 249 -12.18 11.87 2.03
CA ALA A 249 -11.36 10.71 2.32
C ALA A 249 -12.20 9.44 2.47
N GLY A 250 -13.32 9.52 3.21
CA GLY A 250 -14.25 8.40 3.34
C GLY A 250 -14.82 7.94 1.99
N ALA A 251 -15.15 8.88 1.09
CA ALA A 251 -15.70 8.53 -0.22
C ALA A 251 -14.68 7.78 -1.10
N VAL A 252 -13.45 8.27 -1.25
CA VAL A 252 -12.46 7.60 -2.11
C VAL A 252 -12.05 6.22 -1.58
N LYS A 253 -12.09 6.00 -0.26
CA LYS A 253 -11.79 4.70 0.35
C LYS A 253 -12.84 3.63 0.06
N ARG A 254 -14.09 4.02 -0.28
CA ARG A 254 -15.17 3.11 -0.67
C ARG A 254 -15.05 2.59 -2.10
N ILE A 255 -14.26 3.24 -2.97
CA ILE A 255 -14.07 2.82 -4.36
C ILE A 255 -13.45 1.41 -4.40
N GLN A 256 -14.04 0.53 -5.19
CA GLN A 256 -13.55 -0.83 -5.40
C GLN A 256 -12.46 -0.83 -6.48
N ALA A 257 -11.24 -1.24 -6.14
CA ALA A 257 -10.14 -1.35 -7.09
C ALA A 257 -9.20 -2.51 -6.74
N GLN A 258 -8.59 -3.14 -7.75
CA GLN A 258 -7.62 -4.21 -7.55
C GLN A 258 -6.33 -3.70 -6.91
N SER A 259 -5.86 -2.51 -7.32
CA SER A 259 -4.74 -1.81 -6.68
C SER A 259 -5.04 -0.30 -6.62
N ARG A 260 -4.51 0.33 -5.58
CA ARG A 260 -4.73 1.76 -5.31
C ARG A 260 -3.40 2.47 -5.20
N PHE A 261 -3.24 3.57 -5.93
CA PHE A 261 -2.01 4.34 -5.92
C PHE A 261 -2.28 5.80 -5.58
N ALA A 262 -1.40 6.39 -4.81
CA ALA A 262 -1.45 7.79 -4.44
C ALA A 262 -0.24 8.52 -5.03
N LEU A 263 -0.47 9.66 -5.67
CA LEU A 263 0.55 10.53 -6.20
C LEU A 263 0.60 11.79 -5.34
N THR A 264 1.76 12.15 -4.86
CA THR A 264 1.96 13.37 -4.07
C THR A 264 3.40 13.85 -4.21
N GLY A 265 3.62 15.16 -4.13
CA GLY A 265 4.97 15.72 -3.98
C GLY A 265 5.39 15.84 -2.51
N THR A 266 4.45 15.70 -1.58
CA THR A 266 4.64 15.95 -0.15
C THR A 266 3.90 14.88 0.66
N PRO A 267 4.44 13.64 0.75
CA PRO A 267 3.74 12.54 1.40
C PRO A 267 3.54 12.74 2.91
N MET A 268 4.41 13.55 3.54
CA MET A 268 4.35 13.87 4.95
C MET A 268 4.83 15.31 5.17
N GLU A 269 3.91 16.25 5.37
CA GLU A 269 4.28 17.66 5.61
C GLU A 269 4.37 17.98 7.11
N ASN A 270 3.37 17.63 7.91
CA ASN A 270 3.24 18.15 9.27
C ASN A 270 2.87 17.12 10.34
N HIS A 271 2.25 16.01 10.00
CA HIS A 271 1.70 15.11 11.01
C HIS A 271 1.60 13.66 10.55
N PRO A 272 1.99 12.65 11.38
CA PRO A 272 1.88 11.23 11.04
C PRO A 272 0.48 10.80 10.61
N GLY A 273 -0.58 11.41 11.13
CA GLY A 273 -1.97 11.13 10.75
C GLY A 273 -2.30 11.41 9.28
N GLU A 274 -1.59 12.34 8.63
CA GLU A 274 -1.73 12.60 7.18
C GLU A 274 -1.23 11.40 6.37
N LEU A 275 -0.06 10.90 6.74
CA LEU A 275 0.52 9.68 6.17
C LEU A 275 -0.38 8.47 6.39
N TRP A 276 -0.90 8.31 7.61
CA TRP A 276 -1.83 7.22 7.91
C TRP A 276 -3.04 7.22 6.98
N SER A 277 -3.64 8.38 6.73
CA SER A 277 -4.82 8.47 5.86
C SER A 277 -4.53 8.06 4.41
N ILE A 278 -3.34 8.40 3.89
CA ILE A 278 -2.90 8.00 2.55
C ILE A 278 -2.65 6.49 2.50
N PHE A 279 -1.96 5.95 3.52
CA PHE A 279 -1.68 4.51 3.60
C PHE A 279 -2.95 3.67 3.81
N ASP A 280 -3.92 4.16 4.57
CA ASP A 280 -5.23 3.50 4.72
C ASP A 280 -6.02 3.47 3.41
N PHE A 281 -5.75 4.39 2.47
CA PHE A 281 -6.28 4.30 1.10
C PHE A 281 -5.50 3.28 0.26
N VAL A 282 -4.17 3.35 0.17
CA VAL A 282 -3.37 2.50 -0.75
C VAL A 282 -3.22 1.06 -0.27
N LEU A 283 -3.12 0.85 1.05
CA LEU A 283 -2.94 -0.45 1.72
C LEU A 283 -3.79 -0.51 3.00
N PRO A 284 -5.13 -0.65 2.89
CA PRO A 284 -6.02 -0.66 4.04
C PRO A 284 -5.60 -1.68 5.10
N GLY A 285 -5.50 -1.24 6.36
CA GLY A 285 -5.11 -2.08 7.49
C GLY A 285 -3.60 -2.35 7.63
N TYR A 286 -2.74 -1.82 6.74
CA TYR A 286 -1.29 -2.00 6.85
C TYR A 286 -0.69 -1.30 8.08
N LEU A 287 -1.14 -0.09 8.37
CA LEU A 287 -0.64 0.75 9.47
C LEU A 287 -1.54 0.72 10.74
N MET A 288 -2.11 -0.43 11.08
CA MET A 288 -3.04 -0.56 12.21
C MET A 288 -4.28 0.34 12.08
N ASP A 289 -5.11 0.43 13.10
CA ASP A 289 -6.14 1.45 13.15
C ASP A 289 -5.54 2.83 13.49
N GLN A 290 -6.33 3.90 13.31
CA GLN A 290 -5.85 5.27 13.47
C GLN A 290 -5.46 5.58 14.91
N ALA A 291 -6.17 5.04 15.90
CA ALA A 291 -5.92 5.33 17.30
C ALA A 291 -4.60 4.70 17.75
N ASP A 292 -4.40 3.41 17.45
CA ASP A 292 -3.18 2.69 17.76
C ASP A 292 -1.97 3.28 17.03
N PHE A 293 -2.14 3.65 15.76
CA PHE A 293 -1.11 4.34 14.97
C PHE A 293 -0.70 5.67 15.62
N MET A 294 -1.67 6.48 16.03
CA MET A 294 -1.39 7.77 16.65
C MET A 294 -0.79 7.62 18.05
N GLN A 295 -1.18 6.60 18.79
CA GLN A 295 -0.57 6.30 20.08
C GLN A 295 0.92 5.94 19.93
N ARG A 296 1.28 5.20 18.87
CA ARG A 296 2.64 4.71 18.65
C ARG A 296 3.56 5.72 17.96
N TYR A 297 3.05 6.40 16.94
CA TYR A 297 3.86 7.25 16.06
C TYR A 297 3.55 8.75 16.17
N GLY A 298 2.52 9.12 16.95
CA GLY A 298 2.00 10.48 16.98
C GLY A 298 2.96 11.52 17.59
N ASP A 299 3.82 11.10 18.50
CA ASP A 299 4.86 11.94 19.12
C ASP A 299 6.20 11.95 18.36
N GLY A 300 6.31 11.15 17.30
CA GLY A 300 7.53 11.03 16.48
C GLY A 300 8.63 10.15 17.06
N ALA A 301 8.41 9.50 18.22
CA ALA A 301 9.42 8.67 18.88
C ALA A 301 9.94 7.52 18.02
N ASP A 302 9.05 6.88 17.22
CA ASP A 302 9.36 5.73 16.37
C ASP A 302 9.42 6.10 14.87
N SER A 303 9.79 7.35 14.54
CA SER A 303 9.79 7.84 13.15
C SER A 303 10.68 7.03 12.19
N ASP A 304 11.85 6.57 12.64
CA ASP A 304 12.76 5.75 11.83
C ASP A 304 12.17 4.36 11.55
N LEU A 305 11.47 3.78 12.52
CA LEU A 305 10.77 2.51 12.37
C LEU A 305 9.64 2.65 11.35
N LEU A 306 8.85 3.71 11.46
CA LEU A 306 7.78 4.02 10.50
C LEU A 306 8.35 4.23 9.09
N ALA A 307 9.42 5.01 8.94
CA ALA A 307 10.07 5.24 7.67
C ALA A 307 10.55 3.94 7.00
N ARG A 308 11.16 3.02 7.77
CA ARG A 308 11.56 1.69 7.26
C ARG A 308 10.35 0.85 6.84
N LYS A 309 9.27 0.92 7.61
CA LYS A 309 8.04 0.16 7.37
C LYS A 309 7.33 0.59 6.07
N ILE A 310 7.24 1.88 5.80
CA ILE A 310 6.54 2.42 4.62
C ILE A 310 7.39 2.44 3.35
N ARG A 311 8.71 2.40 3.48
CA ARG A 311 9.67 2.55 2.36
C ARG A 311 9.43 1.63 1.16
N PRO A 312 8.94 0.36 1.30
CA PRO A 312 8.67 -0.51 0.15
C PRO A 312 7.50 -0.05 -0.72
N PHE A 313 6.61 0.74 -0.16
CA PHE A 313 5.32 1.16 -0.71
C PHE A 313 5.24 2.67 -0.89
#